data_e918cac6130962baee1d47c111d07f08
#
_entry.id   e918cac6130962baee1d47c111d07f08
#
_cell.length_a   1.000
_cell.length_b   1.000
_cell.length_c   1.000
_cell.angle_alpha   90.00
_cell.angle_beta   90.00
_cell.angle_gamma   90.00
#
_symmetry.space_group_name_H-M   'P 1'
#
loop_
_entity.id
_entity.type
_entity.pdbx_description
1 polymer ?
#
loop_
_entity_poly.entity_id
_entity_poly.type
_entity_poly.pdbx_seq_one_letter_code
_entity_poly.pdbx_strand_id
1 'polypeptide(L)'
;MDQFASINQGQQPVLFMGEPLGQARAAMVMVHGRGATAEDILELAVELNRTGFAYLAPQAANNSWYPQSFLAPIASNEPWLSSALDRLSTVLQRVEEGGIPRERTILLGFSQGACLTLEFAARHAQRYGGIAALSGGLIGPDGTPRDYPGSFAGTPVFLGCSDRDPHIPKGRVQQSAEVLRRLGADVTMRLYPNMGHMVNQDEVDFVGGMMAALIPSQ
;
A
#
# COMPACT_ATOMS: atom_id res chain seq x y z
N MET A 1 0.02 31.78 -15.16
CA MET A 1 -0.75 31.45 -13.96
C MET A 1 -0.49 29.99 -13.67
N ASP A 2 0.24 29.73 -12.57
CA ASP A 2 0.66 28.39 -12.19
C ASP A 2 -0.56 27.50 -11.89
N GLN A 3 -0.91 26.63 -12.83
CA GLN A 3 -1.86 25.52 -12.58
C GLN A 3 -1.30 24.47 -11.61
N PHE A 4 -0.11 24.68 -11.07
CA PHE A 4 0.59 23.79 -10.15
C PHE A 4 0.49 24.23 -8.69
N ALA A 5 -0.33 25.24 -8.37
CA ALA A 5 -0.53 25.69 -7.02
C ALA A 5 -1.23 24.60 -6.19
N SER A 6 -0.46 23.95 -5.34
CA SER A 6 -0.86 23.20 -4.15
C SER A 6 -1.76 21.98 -4.34
N ILE A 7 -1.27 20.92 -5.02
CA ILE A 7 -1.80 19.59 -4.73
C ILE A 7 -1.12 19.12 -3.43
N ASN A 8 -1.66 19.53 -2.31
CA ASN A 8 -1.21 19.09 -1.00
C ASN A 8 -1.99 17.84 -0.60
N GLN A 9 -1.37 16.67 -0.79
CA GLN A 9 -1.95 15.40 -0.34
C GLN A 9 -2.24 15.42 1.18
N GLY A 10 -1.45 16.18 1.93
CA GLY A 10 -1.60 16.32 3.38
C GLY A 10 -2.91 16.97 3.84
N GLN A 11 -3.57 17.77 2.99
CA GLN A 11 -4.83 18.45 3.33
C GLN A 11 -6.08 17.61 3.03
N GLN A 12 -5.92 16.48 2.34
CA GLN A 12 -7.06 15.62 2.03
C GLN A 12 -7.51 14.83 3.27
N PRO A 13 -8.79 14.43 3.36
CA PRO A 13 -9.30 13.67 4.50
C PRO A 13 -8.63 12.29 4.63
N VAL A 14 -8.70 11.72 5.83
CA VAL A 14 -8.53 10.29 6.09
C VAL A 14 -9.85 9.75 6.54
N LEU A 15 -10.38 8.76 5.86
CA LEU A 15 -11.59 8.07 6.29
C LEU A 15 -11.24 6.92 7.23
N PHE A 16 -12.18 6.62 8.11
CA PHE A 16 -11.99 5.62 9.15
C PHE A 16 -13.14 4.61 9.10
N MET A 17 -12.81 3.35 9.36
CA MET A 17 -13.77 2.27 9.56
C MET A 17 -13.24 1.30 10.63
N GLY A 18 -14.10 0.42 11.15
CA GLY A 18 -13.75 -0.52 12.20
C GLY A 18 -13.67 0.11 13.59
N GLU A 19 -12.75 -0.39 14.42
CA GLU A 19 -12.63 0.09 15.79
C GLU A 19 -11.87 1.44 15.87
N PRO A 20 -12.23 2.31 16.83
CA PRO A 20 -11.42 3.51 17.12
C PRO A 20 -9.97 3.15 17.45
N LEU A 21 -8.99 3.96 17.01
CA LEU A 21 -7.56 3.67 17.20
C LEU A 21 -7.21 3.34 18.66
N GLY A 22 -7.75 4.09 19.63
CA GLY A 22 -7.49 3.86 21.05
C GLY A 22 -8.10 2.57 21.65
N GLN A 23 -8.87 1.81 20.85
CA GLN A 23 -9.50 0.53 21.25
C GLN A 23 -9.04 -0.63 20.36
N ALA A 24 -8.58 -0.33 19.15
CA ALA A 24 -8.12 -1.33 18.20
C ALA A 24 -6.80 -1.97 18.65
N ARG A 25 -6.62 -3.26 18.31
CA ARG A 25 -5.42 -4.02 18.60
C ARG A 25 -4.44 -4.07 17.42
N ALA A 26 -4.92 -3.75 16.23
CA ALA A 26 -4.16 -3.65 14.99
C ALA A 26 -4.80 -2.63 14.05
N ALA A 27 -4.07 -2.19 13.03
CA ALA A 27 -4.58 -1.27 12.04
C ALA A 27 -4.26 -1.72 10.62
N MET A 28 -5.04 -1.22 9.66
CA MET A 28 -4.75 -1.33 8.24
C MET A 28 -4.84 0.06 7.60
N VAL A 29 -3.75 0.50 6.97
CA VAL A 29 -3.74 1.70 6.12
C VAL A 29 -3.98 1.25 4.70
N MET A 30 -5.05 1.76 4.07
CA MET A 30 -5.56 1.31 2.77
C MET A 30 -5.45 2.43 1.74
N VAL A 31 -4.73 2.17 0.65
CA VAL A 31 -4.35 3.18 -0.35
C VAL A 31 -5.03 2.86 -1.68
N HIS A 32 -5.95 3.73 -2.09
CA HIS A 32 -6.78 3.53 -3.29
C HIS A 32 -6.00 3.69 -4.60
N GLY A 33 -6.55 3.16 -5.69
CA GLY A 33 -6.02 3.31 -7.04
C GLY A 33 -6.24 4.69 -7.65
N ARG A 34 -5.64 4.95 -8.80
CA ARG A 34 -5.87 6.17 -9.59
C ARG A 34 -7.34 6.27 -10.03
N GLY A 35 -7.94 7.43 -9.84
CA GLY A 35 -9.34 7.70 -10.20
C GLY A 35 -10.36 7.19 -9.18
N ALA A 36 -9.93 6.37 -8.22
CA ALA A 36 -10.75 5.90 -7.11
C ALA A 36 -10.70 6.86 -5.90
N THR A 37 -11.44 6.53 -4.87
CA THR A 37 -11.57 7.30 -3.64
C THR A 37 -11.19 6.48 -2.41
N ALA A 38 -11.10 7.15 -1.26
CA ALA A 38 -10.92 6.50 0.04
C ALA A 38 -12.11 5.62 0.42
N GLU A 39 -13.32 6.00 0.01
CA GLU A 39 -14.54 5.21 0.16
C GLU A 39 -14.42 3.89 -0.61
N ASP A 40 -13.98 3.94 -1.88
CA ASP A 40 -13.88 2.75 -2.74
C ASP A 40 -12.94 1.71 -2.14
N ILE A 41 -11.78 2.12 -1.62
CA ILE A 41 -10.84 1.14 -1.02
C ILE A 41 -11.35 0.61 0.33
N LEU A 42 -12.19 1.37 1.05
CA LEU A 42 -12.82 0.89 2.27
C LEU A 42 -13.92 -0.15 2.01
N GLU A 43 -14.47 -0.25 0.79
CA GLU A 43 -15.35 -1.36 0.44
C GLU A 43 -14.65 -2.71 0.62
N LEU A 44 -13.35 -2.78 0.29
CA LEU A 44 -12.55 -3.99 0.55
C LEU A 44 -12.42 -4.28 2.06
N ALA A 45 -12.43 -3.25 2.91
CA ALA A 45 -12.40 -3.45 4.36
C ALA A 45 -13.70 -4.06 4.90
N VAL A 46 -14.82 -3.95 4.18
CA VAL A 46 -16.08 -4.65 4.55
C VAL A 46 -15.91 -6.16 4.41
N GLU A 47 -15.24 -6.61 3.33
CA GLU A 47 -14.94 -8.04 3.12
C GLU A 47 -13.87 -8.56 4.08
N LEU A 48 -12.89 -7.71 4.41
CA LEU A 48 -11.81 -7.98 5.36
C LEU A 48 -12.20 -7.74 6.83
N ASN A 49 -13.47 -7.43 7.11
CA ASN A 49 -13.95 -7.02 8.43
C ASN A 49 -13.52 -7.99 9.54
N ARG A 50 -12.68 -7.49 10.45
CA ARG A 50 -12.15 -8.24 11.58
C ARG A 50 -12.20 -7.41 12.86
N THR A 51 -12.84 -7.97 13.88
CA THR A 51 -12.87 -7.36 15.22
C THR A 51 -11.45 -7.09 15.73
N GLY A 52 -11.23 -5.92 16.31
CA GLY A 52 -9.93 -5.48 16.80
C GLY A 52 -9.09 -4.71 15.77
N PHE A 53 -9.61 -4.47 14.55
CA PHE A 53 -8.93 -3.67 13.54
C PHE A 53 -9.52 -2.26 13.40
N ALA A 54 -8.63 -1.28 13.28
CA ALA A 54 -8.91 0.05 12.74
C ALA A 54 -8.49 0.10 11.27
N TYR A 55 -9.33 0.63 10.39
CA TYR A 55 -9.02 0.83 8.97
C TYR A 55 -8.93 2.33 8.70
N LEU A 56 -7.87 2.75 8.03
CA LEU A 56 -7.60 4.14 7.67
C LEU A 56 -7.36 4.24 6.17
N ALA A 57 -8.17 5.03 5.49
CA ALA A 57 -7.99 5.28 4.06
C ALA A 57 -7.74 6.77 3.81
N PRO A 58 -6.50 7.20 3.51
CA PRO A 58 -6.24 8.55 3.08
C PRO A 58 -6.79 8.77 1.67
N GLN A 59 -7.41 9.95 1.45
CA GLN A 59 -7.84 10.40 0.13
C GLN A 59 -6.68 11.07 -0.61
N ALA A 60 -6.53 10.76 -1.90
CA ALA A 60 -5.62 11.48 -2.79
C ALA A 60 -6.29 12.72 -3.40
N ALA A 61 -5.58 13.84 -3.48
CA ALA A 61 -6.05 15.02 -4.19
C ALA A 61 -6.35 14.67 -5.67
N ASN A 62 -7.50 15.11 -6.17
CA ASN A 62 -7.98 14.80 -7.52
C ASN A 62 -7.97 13.29 -7.83
N ASN A 63 -8.18 12.45 -6.84
CA ASN A 63 -8.20 10.99 -6.96
C ASN A 63 -6.92 10.40 -7.57
N SER A 64 -5.76 11.05 -7.39
CA SER A 64 -4.48 10.57 -7.93
C SER A 64 -3.31 10.94 -7.02
N TRP A 65 -2.49 9.96 -6.69
CA TRP A 65 -1.32 10.14 -5.82
C TRP A 65 -0.18 10.89 -6.53
N TYR A 66 0.00 10.62 -7.81
CA TYR A 66 1.00 11.26 -8.68
C TYR A 66 0.55 11.22 -10.15
N PRO A 67 0.98 12.18 -11.00
CA PRO A 67 0.34 12.41 -12.29
C PRO A 67 0.68 11.40 -13.38
N GLN A 68 1.94 10.94 -13.46
CA GLN A 68 2.40 10.09 -14.55
C GLN A 68 2.30 8.60 -14.22
N SER A 69 2.73 7.74 -15.14
CA SER A 69 2.86 6.30 -14.89
C SER A 69 3.86 6.03 -13.77
N PHE A 70 3.65 4.96 -13.00
CA PHE A 70 4.63 4.50 -12.03
C PHE A 70 5.94 4.01 -12.66
N LEU A 71 5.92 3.72 -13.96
CA LEU A 71 7.11 3.34 -14.76
C LEU A 71 7.84 4.55 -15.35
N ALA A 72 7.27 5.75 -15.25
CA ALA A 72 7.90 6.97 -15.74
C ALA A 72 9.10 7.38 -14.87
N PRO A 73 10.01 8.25 -15.36
CA PRO A 73 11.05 8.83 -14.54
C PRO A 73 10.49 9.42 -13.24
N ILE A 74 11.10 9.11 -12.10
CA ILE A 74 10.63 9.56 -10.79
C ILE A 74 10.42 11.07 -10.76
N ALA A 75 11.36 11.84 -11.34
CA ALA A 75 11.28 13.29 -11.41
C ALA A 75 10.02 13.84 -12.11
N SER A 76 9.42 13.07 -13.03
CA SER A 76 8.16 13.48 -13.71
C SER A 76 6.93 13.31 -12.81
N ASN A 77 7.07 12.62 -11.69
CA ASN A 77 6.02 12.44 -10.67
C ASN A 77 6.21 13.38 -9.46
N GLU A 78 7.29 14.17 -9.45
CA GLU A 78 7.50 15.15 -8.37
C GLU A 78 6.79 16.49 -8.67
N PRO A 79 6.34 17.20 -7.63
CA PRO A 79 6.48 16.93 -6.19
C PRO A 79 5.34 16.05 -5.62
N TRP A 80 4.41 15.55 -6.44
CA TRP A 80 3.23 14.79 -5.98
C TRP A 80 3.61 13.48 -5.31
N LEU A 81 4.62 12.78 -5.85
CA LEU A 81 5.08 11.52 -5.28
C LEU A 81 5.64 11.72 -3.87
N SER A 82 6.50 12.72 -3.67
CA SER A 82 7.01 13.06 -2.33
C SER A 82 5.87 13.42 -1.38
N SER A 83 4.93 14.27 -1.81
CA SER A 83 3.75 14.64 -1.00
C SER A 83 2.87 13.44 -0.64
N ALA A 84 2.73 12.45 -1.55
CA ALA A 84 1.98 11.23 -1.29
C ALA A 84 2.70 10.31 -0.28
N LEU A 85 4.02 10.18 -0.37
CA LEU A 85 4.83 9.43 0.58
C LEU A 85 4.77 10.07 1.98
N ASP A 86 4.87 11.40 2.09
CA ASP A 86 4.73 12.14 3.34
C ASP A 86 3.34 11.96 3.94
N ARG A 87 2.30 11.88 3.08
CA ARG A 87 0.94 11.58 3.53
C ARG A 87 0.85 10.22 4.22
N LEU A 88 1.45 9.18 3.64
CA LEU A 88 1.48 7.86 4.28
C LEU A 88 2.26 7.87 5.60
N SER A 89 3.37 8.59 5.67
CA SER A 89 4.12 8.81 6.92
C SER A 89 3.22 9.41 8.00
N THR A 90 2.48 10.48 7.68
CA THR A 90 1.57 11.17 8.61
C THR A 90 0.44 10.25 9.08
N VAL A 91 -0.14 9.43 8.18
CA VAL A 91 -1.19 8.47 8.55
C VAL A 91 -0.66 7.40 9.49
N LEU A 92 0.54 6.86 9.22
CA LEU A 92 1.18 5.88 10.08
C LEU A 92 1.53 6.46 11.46
N GLN A 93 2.04 7.69 11.50
CA GLN A 93 2.30 8.38 12.78
C GLN A 93 1.02 8.50 13.60
N ARG A 94 -0.11 8.85 12.96
CA ARG A 94 -1.42 8.90 13.64
C ARG A 94 -1.86 7.54 14.20
N VAL A 95 -1.55 6.44 13.51
CA VAL A 95 -1.80 5.08 13.99
C VAL A 95 -0.95 4.79 15.23
N GLU A 96 0.33 5.15 15.20
CA GLU A 96 1.26 4.98 16.35
C GLU A 96 0.85 5.84 17.56
N GLU A 97 0.47 7.09 17.34
CA GLU A 97 -0.07 7.99 18.40
C GLU A 97 -1.38 7.43 19.00
N GLY A 98 -2.15 6.67 18.22
CA GLY A 98 -3.32 5.92 18.68
C GLY A 98 -2.99 4.65 19.47
N GLY A 99 -1.70 4.33 19.68
CA GLY A 99 -1.23 3.19 20.48
C GLY A 99 -1.00 1.90 19.69
N ILE A 100 -1.10 1.93 18.35
CA ILE A 100 -0.90 0.74 17.51
C ILE A 100 0.49 0.83 16.83
N PRO A 101 1.46 -0.02 17.22
CA PRO A 101 2.79 0.00 16.65
C PRO A 101 2.79 -0.52 15.20
N ARG A 102 3.86 -0.22 14.45
CA ARG A 102 3.99 -0.61 13.03
C ARG A 102 3.97 -2.12 12.83
N GLU A 103 4.47 -2.88 13.78
CA GLU A 103 4.45 -4.36 13.80
C GLU A 103 3.03 -4.93 13.89
N ARG A 104 2.03 -4.10 14.22
CA ARG A 104 0.60 -4.41 14.20
C ARG A 104 -0.18 -3.61 13.16
N THR A 105 0.53 -2.98 12.22
CA THR A 105 -0.08 -2.21 11.14
C THR A 105 0.19 -2.87 9.80
N ILE A 106 -0.88 -3.16 9.05
CA ILE A 106 -0.81 -3.63 7.66
C ILE A 106 -0.90 -2.42 6.73
N LEU A 107 -0.03 -2.36 5.74
CA LEU A 107 -0.14 -1.45 4.61
C LEU A 107 -0.76 -2.21 3.43
N LEU A 108 -1.90 -1.77 2.94
CA LEU A 108 -2.57 -2.34 1.78
C LEU A 108 -2.75 -1.28 0.70
N GLY A 109 -2.49 -1.63 -0.54
CA GLY A 109 -2.79 -0.75 -1.66
C GLY A 109 -3.29 -1.51 -2.88
N PHE A 110 -4.10 -0.83 -3.70
CA PHE A 110 -4.52 -1.32 -5.01
C PHE A 110 -3.99 -0.43 -6.12
N SER A 111 -3.48 -1.02 -7.21
CA SER A 111 -3.07 -0.31 -8.44
C SER A 111 -2.05 0.80 -8.15
N GLN A 112 -2.33 2.08 -8.44
CA GLN A 112 -1.46 3.21 -8.11
C GLN A 112 -1.15 3.25 -6.60
N GLY A 113 -2.15 2.94 -5.76
CA GLY A 113 -1.97 2.83 -4.31
C GLY A 113 -1.05 1.67 -3.91
N ALA A 114 -1.10 0.54 -4.62
CA ALA A 114 -0.18 -0.57 -4.39
C ALA A 114 1.27 -0.19 -4.74
N CYS A 115 1.47 0.53 -5.85
CA CYS A 115 2.79 1.05 -6.21
C CYS A 115 3.32 2.02 -5.16
N LEU A 116 2.48 2.94 -4.68
CA LEU A 116 2.84 3.89 -3.63
C LEU A 116 3.15 3.19 -2.30
N THR A 117 2.34 2.21 -1.91
CA THR A 117 2.54 1.41 -0.70
C THR A 117 3.88 0.67 -0.72
N LEU A 118 4.21 0.02 -1.83
CA LEU A 118 5.49 -0.69 -1.98
C LEU A 118 6.68 0.26 -1.95
N GLU A 119 6.61 1.39 -2.67
CA GLU A 119 7.67 2.38 -2.71
C GLU A 119 7.89 3.03 -1.33
N PHE A 120 6.79 3.37 -0.64
CA PHE A 120 6.83 3.88 0.72
C PHE A 120 7.51 2.89 1.67
N ALA A 121 7.02 1.63 1.67
CA ALA A 121 7.54 0.60 2.56
C ALA A 121 9.02 0.31 2.28
N ALA A 122 9.46 0.28 1.02
CA ALA A 122 10.85 0.06 0.66
C ALA A 122 11.76 1.21 1.12
N ARG A 123 11.33 2.46 0.96
CA ARG A 123 12.09 3.63 1.45
C ARG A 123 12.18 3.71 2.98
N HIS A 124 11.23 3.09 3.67
CA HIS A 124 11.15 3.07 5.13
C HIS A 124 11.13 1.62 5.64
N ALA A 125 12.08 0.80 5.12
CA ALA A 125 12.11 -0.62 5.43
C ALA A 125 12.39 -0.85 6.93
N GLN A 126 11.39 -1.42 7.59
CA GLN A 126 11.37 -1.82 8.98
C GLN A 126 10.33 -2.92 9.18
N ARG A 127 10.18 -3.45 10.40
CA ARG A 127 9.13 -4.41 10.69
C ARG A 127 7.75 -3.74 10.64
N TYR A 128 6.85 -4.31 9.83
CA TYR A 128 5.42 -3.99 9.78
C TYR A 128 4.61 -5.23 10.14
N GLY A 129 3.34 -5.05 10.46
CA GLY A 129 2.40 -6.17 10.63
C GLY A 129 2.20 -6.95 9.33
N GLY A 130 2.28 -6.27 8.21
CA GLY A 130 2.24 -6.84 6.87
C GLY A 130 2.18 -5.78 5.78
N ILE A 131 2.44 -6.18 4.55
CA ILE A 131 2.29 -5.33 3.36
C ILE A 131 1.54 -6.13 2.31
N ALA A 132 0.46 -5.58 1.75
CA ALA A 132 -0.32 -6.19 0.68
C ALA A 132 -0.38 -5.24 -0.53
N ALA A 133 0.20 -5.65 -1.63
CA ALA A 133 0.16 -4.91 -2.89
C ALA A 133 -0.67 -5.69 -3.92
N LEU A 134 -1.88 -5.19 -4.19
CA LEU A 134 -2.83 -5.77 -5.12
C LEU A 134 -2.70 -5.04 -6.46
N SER A 135 -2.18 -5.73 -7.47
CA SER A 135 -1.84 -5.16 -8.79
C SER A 135 -0.92 -3.93 -8.71
N GLY A 136 0.33 -4.12 -8.23
CA GLY A 136 1.31 -3.05 -8.08
C GLY A 136 2.77 -3.49 -8.20
N GLY A 137 3.67 -2.51 -8.25
CA GLY A 137 5.11 -2.72 -8.29
C GLY A 137 5.88 -1.44 -7.91
N LEU A 138 7.16 -1.57 -7.60
CA LEU A 138 8.03 -0.45 -7.22
C LEU A 138 8.10 0.62 -8.32
N ILE A 139 8.07 1.88 -7.91
CA ILE A 139 8.00 3.07 -8.78
C ILE A 139 9.35 3.35 -9.45
N GLY A 140 9.31 3.86 -10.67
CA GLY A 140 10.45 4.27 -11.48
C GLY A 140 10.67 3.38 -12.71
N PRO A 141 11.38 3.87 -13.73
CA PRO A 141 11.69 3.12 -14.96
C PRO A 141 12.61 1.92 -14.69
N ASP A 142 12.81 1.10 -15.70
CA ASP A 142 13.80 0.04 -15.64
C ASP A 142 15.20 0.64 -15.43
N GLY A 143 16.03 -0.03 -14.63
CA GLY A 143 17.34 0.47 -14.22
C GLY A 143 17.30 1.48 -13.05
N THR A 144 16.14 1.82 -12.51
CA THR A 144 16.08 2.62 -11.28
C THR A 144 16.86 1.92 -10.15
N PRO A 145 17.83 2.59 -9.50
CA PRO A 145 18.53 2.03 -8.34
C PRO A 145 17.54 1.63 -7.23
N ARG A 146 17.77 0.45 -6.63
CA ARG A 146 16.91 -0.12 -5.58
C ARG A 146 17.71 -0.35 -4.29
N ASP A 147 18.56 0.63 -3.96
CA ASP A 147 19.41 0.63 -2.76
C ASP A 147 18.67 1.32 -1.62
N TYR A 148 17.61 0.67 -1.16
CA TYR A 148 16.81 1.18 -0.05
C TYR A 148 17.50 0.88 1.29
N PRO A 149 17.46 1.82 2.26
CA PRO A 149 18.01 1.60 3.60
C PRO A 149 17.10 0.73 4.46
N GLY A 150 17.66 0.14 5.53
CA GLY A 150 16.89 -0.61 6.52
C GLY A 150 16.66 -2.07 6.16
N SER A 151 15.74 -2.71 6.89
CA SER A 151 15.36 -4.11 6.70
C SER A 151 13.92 -4.34 7.14
N PHE A 152 13.19 -5.16 6.41
CA PHE A 152 11.83 -5.56 6.79
C PHE A 152 11.78 -6.55 7.97
N ALA A 153 12.90 -7.10 8.39
CA ALA A 153 13.00 -8.00 9.55
C ALA A 153 11.93 -9.11 9.54
N GLY A 154 11.73 -9.75 8.38
CA GLY A 154 10.75 -10.82 8.19
C GLY A 154 9.28 -10.34 8.12
N THR A 155 9.01 -9.07 7.79
CA THR A 155 7.64 -8.60 7.51
C THR A 155 6.98 -9.46 6.44
N PRO A 156 5.77 -10.01 6.66
CA PRO A 156 5.01 -10.68 5.61
C PRO A 156 4.64 -9.68 4.51
N VAL A 157 4.95 -10.01 3.27
CA VAL A 157 4.60 -9.17 2.10
C VAL A 157 3.87 -10.04 1.08
N PHE A 158 2.69 -9.58 0.68
CA PHE A 158 1.92 -10.19 -0.39
C PHE A 158 1.92 -9.29 -1.62
N LEU A 159 2.25 -9.88 -2.77
CA LEU A 159 2.06 -9.25 -4.08
C LEU A 159 1.14 -10.14 -4.92
N GLY A 160 -0.07 -9.65 -5.17
CA GLY A 160 -1.02 -10.27 -6.08
C GLY A 160 -1.15 -9.45 -7.36
N CYS A 161 -1.21 -10.11 -8.53
CA CYS A 161 -1.40 -9.42 -9.81
C CYS A 161 -1.84 -10.40 -10.89
N SER A 162 -2.54 -9.93 -11.92
CA SER A 162 -2.74 -10.72 -13.15
C SER A 162 -1.42 -10.94 -13.90
N ASP A 163 -1.26 -12.09 -14.54
CA ASP A 163 -0.15 -12.35 -15.46
C ASP A 163 -0.25 -11.53 -16.76
N ARG A 164 -1.43 -10.96 -17.04
CA ARG A 164 -1.78 -10.11 -18.19
C ARG A 164 -2.50 -8.84 -17.76
N ASP A 165 -2.01 -8.20 -16.69
CA ASP A 165 -2.54 -6.93 -16.26
C ASP A 165 -2.20 -5.84 -17.31
N PRO A 166 -3.18 -5.04 -17.79
CA PRO A 166 -2.93 -4.01 -18.80
C PRO A 166 -2.12 -2.81 -18.28
N HIS A 167 -2.01 -2.65 -16.98
CA HIS A 167 -1.35 -1.51 -16.33
C HIS A 167 -0.06 -1.89 -15.61
N ILE A 168 0.00 -3.10 -15.05
CA ILE A 168 1.11 -3.55 -14.20
C ILE A 168 1.84 -4.72 -14.87
N PRO A 169 3.00 -4.49 -15.50
CA PRO A 169 3.76 -5.57 -16.11
C PRO A 169 4.20 -6.61 -15.07
N LYS A 170 3.92 -7.89 -15.33
CA LYS A 170 4.31 -9.00 -14.43
C LYS A 170 5.80 -9.00 -14.09
N GLY A 171 6.66 -8.60 -15.04
CA GLY A 171 8.10 -8.48 -14.81
C GLY A 171 8.45 -7.47 -13.71
N ARG A 172 7.67 -6.37 -13.60
CA ARG A 172 7.84 -5.38 -12.53
C ARG A 172 7.38 -5.95 -11.18
N VAL A 173 6.31 -6.73 -11.14
CA VAL A 173 5.87 -7.43 -9.91
C VAL A 173 6.97 -8.39 -9.43
N GLN A 174 7.52 -9.20 -10.33
CA GLN A 174 8.62 -10.13 -10.04
C GLN A 174 9.88 -9.40 -9.52
N GLN A 175 10.32 -8.35 -10.23
CA GLN A 175 11.44 -7.50 -9.79
C GLN A 175 11.20 -6.90 -8.40
N SER A 176 9.98 -6.43 -8.15
CA SER A 176 9.62 -5.86 -6.84
C SER A 176 9.72 -6.91 -5.74
N ALA A 177 9.20 -8.11 -5.97
CA ALA A 177 9.30 -9.22 -5.02
C ALA A 177 10.76 -9.56 -4.67
N GLU A 178 11.67 -9.57 -5.67
CA GLU A 178 13.10 -9.81 -5.44
C GLU A 178 13.75 -8.71 -4.60
N VAL A 179 13.42 -7.43 -4.88
CA VAL A 179 13.92 -6.29 -4.09
C VAL A 179 13.48 -6.41 -2.63
N LEU A 180 12.20 -6.70 -2.39
CA LEU A 180 11.66 -6.80 -1.03
C LEU A 180 12.27 -7.99 -0.26
N ARG A 181 12.51 -9.13 -0.93
CA ARG A 181 13.25 -10.26 -0.33
C ARG A 181 14.66 -9.87 0.07
N ARG A 182 15.39 -9.13 -0.78
CA ARG A 182 16.74 -8.63 -0.43
C ARG A 182 16.72 -7.69 0.77
N LEU A 183 15.63 -6.96 0.98
CA LEU A 183 15.41 -6.13 2.17
C LEU A 183 14.94 -6.94 3.39
N GLY A 184 14.91 -8.27 3.32
CA GLY A 184 14.56 -9.14 4.45
C GLY A 184 13.05 -9.34 4.69
N ALA A 185 12.21 -9.12 3.67
CA ALA A 185 10.79 -9.44 3.75
C ALA A 185 10.51 -10.93 3.50
N ASP A 186 9.46 -11.47 4.14
CA ASP A 186 8.88 -12.77 3.81
C ASP A 186 7.82 -12.58 2.71
N VAL A 187 8.24 -12.80 1.46
CA VAL A 187 7.44 -12.42 0.28
C VAL A 187 6.72 -13.61 -0.33
N THR A 188 5.39 -13.56 -0.30
CA THR A 188 4.51 -14.37 -1.14
C THR A 188 4.07 -13.57 -2.37
N MET A 189 4.33 -14.11 -3.56
CA MET A 189 3.88 -13.50 -4.81
C MET A 189 2.99 -14.48 -5.58
N ARG A 190 1.80 -14.02 -6.02
CA ARG A 190 0.86 -14.79 -6.85
C ARG A 190 0.56 -14.06 -8.13
N LEU A 191 0.75 -14.74 -9.26
CA LEU A 191 0.35 -14.26 -10.58
C LEU A 191 -0.87 -15.07 -11.04
N TYR A 192 -2.00 -14.39 -11.24
CA TYR A 192 -3.28 -15.02 -11.59
C TYR A 192 -3.48 -15.03 -13.10
N PRO A 193 -3.72 -16.19 -13.71
CA PRO A 193 -3.91 -16.28 -15.16
C PRO A 193 -5.14 -15.48 -15.63
N ASN A 194 -4.92 -14.53 -16.55
CA ASN A 194 -5.97 -13.73 -17.21
C ASN A 194 -6.98 -13.05 -16.27
N MET A 195 -6.60 -12.73 -15.04
CA MET A 195 -7.50 -12.09 -14.07
C MET A 195 -7.94 -10.68 -14.50
N GLY A 196 -7.10 -9.96 -15.26
CA GLY A 196 -7.31 -8.54 -15.55
C GLY A 196 -6.81 -7.62 -14.42
N HIS A 197 -7.29 -6.37 -14.41
CA HIS A 197 -6.87 -5.37 -13.40
C HIS A 197 -7.95 -5.24 -12.31
N MET A 198 -7.96 -6.17 -11.40
CA MET A 198 -8.96 -6.28 -10.31
C MET A 198 -8.37 -7.02 -9.11
N VAL A 199 -9.11 -7.06 -8.03
CA VAL A 199 -8.85 -7.91 -6.85
C VAL A 199 -9.71 -9.16 -6.94
N ASN A 200 -9.18 -10.33 -6.57
CA ASN A 200 -9.91 -11.58 -6.51
C ASN A 200 -10.04 -12.10 -5.06
N GLN A 201 -10.88 -13.13 -4.87
CA GLN A 201 -11.15 -13.68 -3.55
C GLN A 201 -9.91 -14.30 -2.89
N ASP A 202 -9.01 -14.92 -3.66
CA ASP A 202 -7.78 -15.52 -3.10
C ASP A 202 -6.83 -14.45 -2.52
N GLU A 203 -6.79 -13.25 -3.11
CA GLU A 203 -6.06 -12.10 -2.56
C GLU A 203 -6.69 -11.61 -1.25
N VAL A 204 -8.02 -11.50 -1.21
CA VAL A 204 -8.78 -11.12 0.00
C VAL A 204 -8.53 -12.15 1.11
N ASP A 205 -8.64 -13.43 0.81
CA ASP A 205 -8.42 -14.52 1.77
C ASP A 205 -6.98 -14.51 2.32
N PHE A 206 -5.98 -14.23 1.47
CA PHE A 206 -4.60 -14.13 1.90
C PHE A 206 -4.39 -12.97 2.87
N VAL A 207 -4.92 -11.78 2.54
CA VAL A 207 -4.86 -10.61 3.43
C VAL A 207 -5.61 -10.90 4.74
N GLY A 208 -6.76 -11.57 4.69
CA GLY A 208 -7.49 -12.03 5.87
C GLY A 208 -6.66 -12.95 6.76
N GLY A 209 -5.84 -13.83 6.17
CA GLY A 209 -4.86 -14.65 6.87
C GLY A 209 -3.76 -13.83 7.56
N MET A 210 -3.23 -12.79 6.90
CA MET A 210 -2.26 -11.86 7.50
C MET A 210 -2.87 -11.14 8.72
N MET A 211 -4.12 -10.69 8.60
CA MET A 211 -4.84 -10.05 9.72
C MET A 211 -5.05 -11.02 10.89
N ALA A 212 -5.39 -12.28 10.58
CA ALA A 212 -5.57 -13.31 11.60
C ALA A 212 -4.30 -13.60 12.39
N ALA A 213 -3.14 -13.55 11.73
CA ALA A 213 -1.84 -13.73 12.40
C ALA A 213 -1.52 -12.60 13.38
N LEU A 214 -1.99 -11.36 13.14
CA LEU A 214 -1.78 -10.23 14.06
C LEU A 214 -2.73 -10.28 15.27
N ILE A 215 -3.95 -10.74 15.08
CA ILE A 215 -4.96 -10.87 16.14
C ILE A 215 -5.55 -12.29 16.06
N PRO A 216 -4.92 -13.28 16.72
CA PRO A 216 -5.48 -14.62 16.81
C PRO A 216 -6.89 -14.58 17.39
N SER A 217 -7.80 -15.42 16.88
CA SER A 217 -9.12 -15.65 17.50
C SER A 217 -8.91 -16.21 18.92
N GLN A 218 -9.61 -15.64 19.88
CA GLN A 218 -9.65 -16.18 21.24
C GLN A 218 -10.44 -17.48 21.26
#